data_3b212d7090aaea9d32a8cbd1188c85f9
#
_entry.id   3b212d7090aaea9d32a8cbd1188c85f9
#
_cell.length_a   1.000
_cell.length_b   1.000
_cell.length_c   1.000
_cell.angle_alpha   90.00
_cell.angle_beta   90.00
_cell.angle_gamma   90.00
#
_symmetry.space_group_name_H-M   'P 1'
#
loop_
_entity.id
_entity.type
_entity.pdbx_description
1 polymer ?
#
loop_
_entity_poly.entity_id
_entity_poly.type
_entity_poly.pdbx_seq_one_letter_code
_entity_poly.pdbx_strand_id
1 'polypeptide(L)'
;YDPCDYLKAREMQLKRDNPQWRKRPLDDMISMKTGITGQKGRVVYRITPCINDKLDDIAAKTSIRNEQIQLVCNVIDQQIHAAYEIFNRGKEFDDYIESRIAMINIPNKDEAFLREKLYEMYNYPVINHQKAISQNI
;
A
#
# COMPACT_ATOMS: atom_id res chain seq x y z
N TYR A 1 -9.96 1.32 -1.48
CA TYR A 1 -9.79 0.39 -0.35
C TYR A 1 -9.16 -0.92 -0.81
N ASP A 2 -8.40 -1.58 0.07
CA ASP A 2 -7.86 -2.92 -0.15
C ASP A 2 -8.83 -3.97 0.41
N PRO A 3 -9.44 -4.83 -0.42
CA PRO A 3 -10.35 -5.86 0.07
C PRO A 3 -9.72 -6.86 1.04
N CYS A 4 -8.39 -6.99 1.03
CA CYS A 4 -7.62 -7.90 1.88
C CYS A 4 -7.11 -7.28 3.18
N ASP A 5 -7.43 -6.02 3.46
CA ASP A 5 -6.91 -5.28 4.61
C ASP A 5 -7.16 -5.98 5.95
N TYR A 6 -8.39 -6.45 6.19
CA TYR A 6 -8.75 -7.15 7.41
C TYR A 6 -8.05 -8.51 7.55
N LEU A 7 -7.80 -9.21 6.44
CA LEU A 7 -7.02 -10.45 6.44
C LEU A 7 -5.58 -10.18 6.87
N LYS A 8 -5.01 -9.09 6.38
CA LYS A 8 -3.66 -8.65 6.71
C LYS A 8 -3.54 -8.21 8.17
N ALA A 9 -4.49 -7.42 8.67
CA ALA A 9 -4.54 -7.01 10.08
C ALA A 9 -4.68 -8.22 11.01
N ARG A 10 -5.58 -9.17 10.66
CA ARG A 10 -5.74 -10.44 11.36
C ARG A 10 -4.41 -11.21 11.44
N GLU A 11 -3.71 -11.34 10.33
CA GLU A 11 -2.41 -12.02 10.28
C GLU A 11 -1.37 -11.34 11.18
N MET A 12 -1.34 -10.02 11.20
CA MET A 12 -0.42 -9.25 12.05
C MET A 12 -0.67 -9.55 13.53
N GLN A 13 -1.93 -9.59 13.98
CA GLN A 13 -2.23 -9.94 15.37
C GLN A 13 -1.85 -11.39 15.68
N LEU A 14 -2.21 -12.35 14.82
CA LEU A 14 -1.86 -13.76 15.02
C LEU A 14 -0.35 -13.97 15.14
N LYS A 15 0.45 -13.29 14.32
CA LYS A 15 1.92 -13.35 14.41
C LYS A 15 2.48 -12.66 15.65
N ARG A 16 1.88 -11.55 16.07
CA ARG A 16 2.24 -10.89 17.33
C ARG A 16 2.01 -11.80 18.53
N ASP A 17 0.84 -12.43 18.58
CA ASP A 17 0.42 -13.25 19.72
C ASP A 17 1.12 -14.63 19.73
N ASN A 18 1.48 -15.14 18.55
CA ASN A 18 2.25 -16.38 18.38
C ASN A 18 3.29 -16.26 17.27
N PRO A 19 4.56 -16.00 17.59
CA PRO A 19 5.64 -15.90 16.58
C PRO A 19 5.84 -17.14 15.71
N GLN A 20 5.37 -18.30 16.16
CA GLN A 20 5.41 -19.55 15.40
C GLN A 20 4.24 -19.72 14.44
N TRP A 21 3.24 -18.84 14.52
CA TRP A 21 2.10 -18.89 13.61
C TRP A 21 2.54 -18.77 12.14
N ARG A 22 1.94 -19.60 11.30
CA ARG A 22 2.20 -19.59 9.83
C ARG A 22 0.88 -19.64 9.09
N LYS A 23 0.86 -18.98 7.94
CA LYS A 23 -0.24 -19.10 6.97
C LYS A 23 -0.40 -20.54 6.50
N ARG A 24 -1.64 -20.94 6.31
CA ARG A 24 -1.99 -22.16 5.62
C ARG A 24 -2.10 -21.89 4.10
N PRO A 25 -1.88 -22.88 3.22
CA PRO A 25 -2.07 -22.70 1.76
C PRO A 25 -3.45 -22.15 1.39
N LEU A 26 -4.50 -22.54 2.12
CA LEU A 26 -5.86 -22.05 1.92
C LEU A 26 -5.99 -20.54 2.21
N ASP A 27 -5.23 -19.99 3.14
CA ASP A 27 -5.28 -18.56 3.49
C ASP A 27 -4.81 -17.69 2.31
N ASP A 28 -3.84 -18.15 1.53
CA ASP A 28 -3.38 -17.46 0.31
C ASP A 28 -4.45 -17.49 -0.79
N MET A 29 -5.12 -18.62 -0.99
CA MET A 29 -6.23 -18.71 -1.94
C MET A 29 -7.40 -17.80 -1.56
N ILE A 30 -7.73 -17.73 -0.26
CA ILE A 30 -8.75 -16.81 0.26
C ILE A 30 -8.35 -15.36 -0.02
N SER A 31 -7.10 -15.00 0.24
CA SER A 31 -6.59 -13.63 -0.03
C SER A 31 -6.67 -13.30 -1.52
N MET A 32 -6.26 -14.20 -2.40
CA MET A 32 -6.35 -14.00 -3.86
C MET A 32 -7.80 -13.79 -4.31
N LYS A 33 -8.71 -14.67 -3.89
CA LYS A 33 -10.13 -14.55 -4.20
C LYS A 33 -10.70 -13.23 -3.70
N THR A 34 -10.43 -12.89 -2.43
CA THR A 34 -10.90 -11.65 -1.81
C THR A 34 -10.37 -10.41 -2.54
N GLY A 35 -9.09 -10.41 -2.93
CA GLY A 35 -8.46 -9.32 -3.68
C GLY A 35 -9.09 -9.12 -5.07
N ILE A 36 -9.50 -10.20 -5.74
CA ILE A 36 -10.12 -10.15 -7.07
C ILE A 36 -11.59 -9.70 -6.97
N THR A 37 -12.36 -10.32 -6.09
CA THR A 37 -13.82 -10.16 -6.06
C THR A 37 -14.32 -9.08 -5.09
N GLY A 38 -13.48 -8.65 -4.15
CA GLY A 38 -13.87 -7.70 -3.10
C GLY A 38 -14.07 -6.28 -3.64
N GLN A 39 -14.92 -5.53 -2.95
CA GLN A 39 -15.19 -4.13 -3.27
C GLN A 39 -13.98 -3.25 -2.97
N LYS A 40 -13.60 -2.41 -3.93
CA LYS A 40 -12.45 -1.52 -3.83
C LYS A 40 -12.86 -0.04 -3.69
N GLY A 41 -14.16 0.24 -3.88
CA GLY A 41 -14.66 1.61 -3.99
C GLY A 41 -14.18 2.30 -5.26
N ARG A 42 -13.87 3.59 -5.19
CA ARG A 42 -13.36 4.35 -6.32
C ARG A 42 -11.91 3.94 -6.62
N VAL A 43 -11.67 3.51 -7.86
CA VAL A 43 -10.34 3.19 -8.38
C VAL A 43 -10.00 4.20 -9.48
N VAL A 44 -8.82 4.81 -9.38
CA VAL A 44 -8.33 5.77 -10.37
C VAL A 44 -7.03 5.24 -10.98
N TYR A 45 -7.03 5.13 -12.31
CA TYR A 45 -5.84 4.80 -13.08
C TYR A 45 -5.22 6.08 -13.62
N ARG A 46 -3.92 6.25 -13.41
CA ARG A 46 -3.13 7.37 -13.95
C ARG A 46 -2.07 6.81 -14.88
N ILE A 47 -2.07 7.28 -16.12
CA ILE A 47 -1.03 6.97 -17.10
C ILE A 47 -0.08 8.16 -17.14
N THR A 48 1.19 7.90 -16.86
CA THR A 48 2.24 8.92 -16.91
C THR A 48 2.88 8.98 -18.30
N PRO A 49 3.55 10.09 -18.66
CA PRO A 49 4.29 10.17 -19.91
C PRO A 49 5.36 9.08 -20.03
N CYS A 50 5.66 8.70 -21.28
CA CYS A 50 6.76 7.78 -21.57
C CYS A 50 8.09 8.36 -21.08
N ILE A 51 8.96 7.53 -20.53
CA ILE A 51 10.25 7.95 -19.97
C ILE A 51 11.46 7.65 -20.87
N ASN A 52 11.25 7.23 -22.13
CA ASN A 52 12.34 6.84 -23.03
C ASN A 52 13.40 7.94 -23.19
N ASP A 53 12.97 9.18 -23.43
CA ASP A 53 13.91 10.31 -23.58
C ASP A 53 14.74 10.51 -22.31
N LYS A 54 14.14 10.28 -21.13
CA LYS A 54 14.85 10.33 -19.85
C LYS A 54 15.86 9.20 -19.68
N LEU A 55 15.58 8.02 -20.23
CA LEU A 55 16.51 6.90 -20.21
C LEU A 55 17.73 7.17 -21.08
N ASP A 56 17.54 7.79 -22.24
CA ASP A 56 18.63 8.21 -23.12
C ASP A 56 19.51 9.27 -22.45
N ASP A 57 18.91 10.27 -21.81
CA ASP A 57 19.62 11.29 -21.02
C ASP A 57 20.44 10.67 -19.88
N ILE A 58 19.88 9.68 -19.17
CA ILE A 58 20.56 8.95 -18.08
C ILE A 58 21.73 8.13 -18.61
N ALA A 59 21.54 7.44 -19.72
CA ALA A 59 22.61 6.66 -20.37
C ALA A 59 23.77 7.54 -20.82
N ALA A 60 23.48 8.77 -21.28
CA ALA A 60 24.50 9.74 -21.65
C ALA A 60 25.24 10.36 -20.44
N LYS A 61 24.56 10.44 -19.28
CA LYS A 61 25.08 11.09 -18.07
C LYS A 61 26.10 10.24 -17.31
N THR A 62 25.91 8.93 -17.23
CA THR A 62 26.79 8.02 -16.51
C THR A 62 26.79 6.63 -17.13
N SER A 63 27.96 5.98 -17.11
CA SER A 63 28.12 4.56 -17.51
C SER A 63 28.05 3.60 -16.32
N ILE A 64 27.94 4.12 -15.10
CA ILE A 64 27.92 3.32 -13.87
C ILE A 64 26.50 2.77 -13.67
N ARG A 65 26.36 1.45 -13.76
CA ARG A 65 25.05 0.76 -13.72
C ARG A 65 24.22 1.11 -12.48
N ASN A 66 24.81 1.15 -11.31
CA ASN A 66 24.08 1.46 -10.08
C ASN A 66 23.56 2.89 -10.05
N GLU A 67 24.33 3.85 -10.59
CA GLU A 67 23.86 5.23 -10.73
C GLU A 67 22.73 5.35 -11.74
N GLN A 68 22.83 4.65 -12.88
CA GLN A 68 21.75 4.61 -13.86
C GLN A 68 20.45 4.08 -13.24
N ILE A 69 20.52 2.97 -12.50
CA ILE A 69 19.35 2.39 -11.81
C ILE A 69 18.73 3.41 -10.84
N GLN A 70 19.56 4.07 -10.03
CA GLN A 70 19.05 5.07 -9.07
C GLN A 70 18.39 6.26 -9.78
N LEU A 71 18.98 6.75 -10.88
CA LEU A 71 18.41 7.84 -11.66
C LEU A 71 17.08 7.45 -12.31
N VAL A 72 16.97 6.22 -12.82
CA VAL A 72 15.71 5.69 -13.38
C VAL A 72 14.65 5.59 -12.28
N CYS A 73 14.99 5.05 -11.11
CA CYS A 73 14.07 4.99 -9.97
C CYS A 73 13.57 6.40 -9.59
N ASN A 74 14.45 7.37 -9.54
CA ASN A 74 14.07 8.76 -9.21
C ASN A 74 13.09 9.34 -10.23
N VAL A 75 13.30 9.08 -11.54
CA VAL A 75 12.36 9.53 -12.58
C VAL A 75 10.99 8.88 -12.41
N ILE A 76 10.96 7.57 -12.13
CA ILE A 76 9.71 6.83 -11.90
C ILE A 76 9.00 7.37 -10.66
N ASP A 77 9.70 7.55 -9.55
CA ASP A 77 9.15 8.08 -8.30
C ASP A 77 8.56 9.48 -8.48
N GLN A 78 9.28 10.37 -9.18
CA GLN A 78 8.76 11.70 -9.50
C GLN A 78 7.44 11.64 -10.29
N GLN A 79 7.34 10.77 -11.28
CA GLN A 79 6.12 10.62 -12.07
C GLN A 79 4.97 10.02 -11.25
N ILE A 80 5.25 9.03 -10.40
CA ILE A 80 4.26 8.45 -9.49
C ILE A 80 3.72 9.53 -8.57
N HIS A 81 4.60 10.29 -7.92
CA HIS A 81 4.18 11.33 -6.99
C HIS A 81 3.45 12.49 -7.67
N ALA A 82 3.84 12.87 -8.89
CA ALA A 82 3.12 13.89 -9.66
C ALA A 82 1.70 13.45 -10.07
N ALA A 83 1.50 12.14 -10.28
CA ALA A 83 0.21 11.58 -10.66
C ALA A 83 -0.65 11.12 -9.47
N TYR A 84 -0.09 11.07 -8.27
CA TYR A 84 -0.75 10.56 -7.07
C TYR A 84 -1.91 11.46 -6.64
N GLU A 85 -3.06 10.84 -6.35
CA GLU A 85 -4.26 11.53 -5.85
C GLU A 85 -4.55 11.07 -4.42
N ILE A 86 -4.60 12.03 -3.49
CA ILE A 86 -5.00 11.78 -2.10
C ILE A 86 -6.52 11.93 -2.03
N PHE A 87 -7.21 10.86 -1.67
CA PHE A 87 -8.65 10.91 -1.40
C PHE A 87 -8.92 11.51 -0.01
N ASN A 88 -9.92 12.39 0.06
CA ASN A 88 -10.38 12.90 1.34
C ASN A 88 -11.01 11.75 2.15
N ARG A 89 -10.60 11.64 3.42
CA ARG A 89 -11.05 10.62 4.37
C ARG A 89 -11.81 11.33 5.48
N GLY A 90 -13.12 11.19 5.45
CA GLY A 90 -14.01 11.69 6.51
C GLY A 90 -14.51 10.55 7.40
N LYS A 91 -15.62 10.80 8.08
CA LYS A 91 -16.29 9.83 8.96
C LYS A 91 -16.56 8.48 8.27
N GLU A 92 -16.84 8.47 6.97
CA GLU A 92 -17.06 7.25 6.19
C GLU A 92 -15.85 6.31 6.22
N PHE A 93 -14.64 6.87 6.32
CA PHE A 93 -13.42 6.07 6.44
C PHE A 93 -13.32 5.42 7.82
N ASP A 94 -13.67 6.13 8.87
CA ASP A 94 -13.66 5.58 10.23
C ASP A 94 -14.71 4.46 10.36
N ASP A 95 -15.91 4.68 9.83
CA ASP A 95 -16.97 3.67 9.79
C ASP A 95 -16.53 2.42 8.97
N TYR A 96 -15.79 2.65 7.89
CA TYR A 96 -15.20 1.57 7.10
C TYR A 96 -14.20 0.76 7.93
N ILE A 97 -13.27 1.40 8.64
CA ILE A 97 -12.29 0.71 9.50
C ILE A 97 -12.99 -0.14 10.55
N GLU A 98 -14.00 0.40 11.23
CA GLU A 98 -14.76 -0.37 12.23
C GLU A 98 -15.47 -1.58 11.61
N SER A 99 -16.01 -1.45 10.40
CA SER A 99 -16.61 -2.55 9.68
C SER A 99 -15.59 -3.67 9.36
N ARG A 100 -14.35 -3.31 9.06
CA ARG A 100 -13.27 -4.27 8.79
C ARG A 100 -12.85 -5.01 10.05
N ILE A 101 -12.76 -4.32 11.19
CA ILE A 101 -12.50 -4.93 12.49
C ILE A 101 -13.58 -5.94 12.84
N ALA A 102 -14.85 -5.60 12.59
CA ALA A 102 -15.98 -6.49 12.84
C ALA A 102 -15.90 -7.82 12.05
N MET A 103 -15.27 -7.82 10.86
CA MET A 103 -15.07 -9.03 10.05
C MET A 103 -13.99 -9.97 10.60
N ILE A 104 -13.14 -9.52 11.50
CA ILE A 104 -12.04 -10.32 12.06
C ILE A 104 -12.57 -11.16 13.22
N ASN A 105 -12.48 -12.48 13.05
CA ASN A 105 -12.86 -13.44 14.09
C ASN A 105 -11.63 -14.27 14.47
N ILE A 106 -11.02 -13.94 15.61
CA ILE A 106 -9.85 -14.63 16.17
C ILE A 106 -9.94 -14.68 17.70
N PRO A 107 -9.29 -15.68 18.34
CA PRO A 107 -9.16 -15.71 19.81
C PRO A 107 -8.42 -14.47 20.32
N ASN A 108 -8.83 -13.95 21.48
CA ASN A 108 -8.21 -12.81 22.14
C ASN A 108 -8.06 -11.58 21.20
N LYS A 109 -9.10 -11.29 20.41
CA LYS A 109 -9.16 -10.18 19.50
C LYS A 109 -8.83 -8.86 20.19
N ASP A 110 -7.79 -8.18 19.70
CA ASP A 110 -7.34 -6.89 20.18
C ASP A 110 -7.77 -5.80 19.18
N GLU A 111 -8.95 -5.24 19.40
CA GLU A 111 -9.52 -4.25 18.48
C GLU A 111 -8.70 -2.96 18.38
N ALA A 112 -8.04 -2.54 19.46
CA ALA A 112 -7.19 -1.35 19.44
C ALA A 112 -5.97 -1.56 18.55
N PHE A 113 -5.31 -2.71 18.66
CA PHE A 113 -4.19 -3.09 17.78
C PHE A 113 -4.63 -3.21 16.32
N LEU A 114 -5.75 -3.89 16.05
CA LEU A 114 -6.28 -4.06 14.70
C LEU A 114 -6.63 -2.72 14.05
N ARG A 115 -7.24 -1.81 14.81
CA ARG A 115 -7.55 -0.45 14.37
C ARG A 115 -6.28 0.31 14.01
N GLU A 116 -5.28 0.30 14.87
CA GLU A 116 -3.97 0.92 14.61
C GLU A 116 -3.37 0.41 13.30
N LYS A 117 -3.33 -0.92 13.11
CA LYS A 117 -2.73 -1.53 11.89
C LYS A 117 -3.51 -1.20 10.62
N LEU A 118 -4.83 -1.17 10.67
CA LEU A 118 -5.65 -0.76 9.54
C LEU A 118 -5.41 0.72 9.16
N TYR A 119 -5.37 1.61 10.14
CA TYR A 119 -5.02 3.02 9.88
C TYR A 119 -3.61 3.18 9.31
N GLU A 120 -2.63 2.48 9.85
CA GLU A 120 -1.25 2.49 9.34
C GLU A 120 -1.18 2.09 7.87
N MET A 121 -1.87 1.00 7.46
CA MET A 121 -1.88 0.55 6.07
C MET A 121 -2.34 1.63 5.09
N TYR A 122 -3.39 2.38 5.45
CA TYR A 122 -3.95 3.43 4.61
C TYR A 122 -3.20 4.75 4.70
N ASN A 123 -2.55 5.04 5.83
CA ASN A 123 -1.81 6.28 6.03
C ASN A 123 -0.39 6.22 5.46
N TYR A 124 0.22 5.06 5.39
CA TYR A 124 1.59 4.89 4.93
C TYR A 124 1.86 5.47 3.53
N PRO A 125 1.04 5.19 2.49
CA PRO A 125 1.23 5.77 1.17
C PRO A 125 1.08 7.29 1.16
N VAL A 126 0.15 7.83 1.93
CA VAL A 126 -0.12 9.27 2.04
C VAL A 126 1.08 9.99 2.67
N ILE A 127 1.60 9.45 3.78
CA ILE A 127 2.77 10.00 4.47
C ILE A 127 4.00 9.99 3.55
N ASN A 128 4.22 8.90 2.83
CA ASN A 128 5.33 8.80 1.90
C ASN A 128 5.22 9.80 0.76
N HIS A 129 4.01 9.96 0.20
CA HIS A 129 3.76 10.95 -0.83
C HIS A 129 4.02 12.37 -0.34
N GLN A 130 3.54 12.72 0.86
CA GLN A 130 3.77 14.04 1.47
C GLN A 130 5.26 14.31 1.72
N LYS A 131 6.01 13.30 2.18
CA LYS A 131 7.46 13.41 2.36
C LYS A 131 8.18 13.65 1.04
N ALA A 132 7.82 12.92 -0.01
CA ALA A 132 8.41 13.07 -1.34
C ALA A 132 8.21 14.48 -1.89
N ILE A 133 6.99 15.02 -1.80
CA ILE A 133 6.71 16.39 -2.23
C ILE A 133 7.53 17.41 -1.42
N SER A 134 7.65 17.23 -0.10
CA SER A 134 8.41 18.14 0.77
C SER A 134 9.91 18.15 0.46
N GLN A 135 10.43 17.07 -0.10
CA GLN A 135 11.84 16.93 -0.48
C GLN A 135 12.11 17.31 -1.95
N ASN A 136 11.11 17.80 -2.68
CA ASN A 136 11.19 18.10 -4.12
C ASN A 136 11.66 16.90 -4.98
N ILE A 137 11.28 15.71 -4.56
CA ILE A 137 11.55 14.47 -5.31
C ILE A 137 10.39 14.18 -6.25
#